data_f308c300a30f237d79745c59f92dd200
#
_entry.id   f308c300a30f237d79745c59f92dd200
#
_cell.length_a   1.000
_cell.length_b   1.000
_cell.length_c   1.000
_cell.angle_alpha   90.00
_cell.angle_beta   90.00
_cell.angle_gamma   90.00
#
_symmetry.space_group_name_H-M   'P 1'
#
loop_
_entity.id
_entity.type
_entity.pdbx_description
1 polymer ?
#
loop_
_entity_poly.entity_id
_entity_poly.type
_entity_poly.pdbx_seq_one_letter_code
_entity_poly.pdbx_strand_id
1 'polypeptide(L)'
;FFFSSRRRHTRYWRDWSSDVCSSDLVVIASACRTAIGKMGGALSNTPAADLGAIVIKEALNRAGVAPEMVDEVKMGCVIQAAQGQNVARQASIKAGLPIEVPAITINVVCGSGLKCVNDAATMIKAGEADIVVAGGMENMSMAPYAMTKARFGYRMNNATIIDTMVNDALTDAFNHYHMMITAENVCDKYGITREELDEFSANSQQKCEAAIAAGKFDDEIVPVPVKVKKEIVEFKKDEGPRAGTTVETLSKLRCCSGKEGGLVTAGNASGINDGAAAVVVMSEEKAKELGVKPLATWVAGALGGVEPRHFLYLNLHYHKNTQYETDFTYLGFDGLHGRSFGSGTGCSSKQNHRNRSNG
;
A
#
# COMPACT_ATOMS: atom_id res chain seq x y z
N PHE A 1 21.62 24.55 8.33
CA PHE A 1 21.04 24.17 7.01
C PHE A 1 19.99 25.21 6.68
N PHE A 2 20.29 26.12 5.74
CA PHE A 2 19.31 27.08 5.21
C PHE A 2 18.65 26.45 3.99
N PHE A 3 17.35 26.17 4.09
CA PHE A 3 16.54 25.79 2.94
C PHE A 3 15.99 27.06 2.30
N SER A 4 16.58 27.50 1.20
CA SER A 4 15.99 28.52 0.34
C SER A 4 15.24 27.82 -0.78
N SER A 5 13.93 27.63 -0.67
CA SER A 5 13.09 27.31 -1.80
C SER A 5 12.39 28.58 -2.25
N ARG A 6 12.63 29.01 -3.48
CA ARG A 6 12.01 30.21 -4.08
C ARG A 6 10.48 30.14 -4.15
N ARG A 7 9.87 28.98 -3.89
CA ARG A 7 8.40 28.81 -3.92
C ARG A 7 7.69 29.13 -2.58
N ARG A 8 8.44 29.27 -1.47
CA ARG A 8 7.83 29.57 -0.15
C ARG A 8 7.38 31.02 0.05
N HIS A 9 7.83 31.96 -0.76
CA HIS A 9 7.56 33.37 -0.54
C HIS A 9 6.19 33.86 -1.04
N THR A 10 5.49 33.14 -1.91
CA THR A 10 4.19 33.58 -2.43
C THR A 10 2.99 33.14 -1.60
N ARG A 11 3.15 32.14 -0.69
CA ARG A 11 2.05 31.65 0.16
C ARG A 11 2.00 32.32 1.56
N TYR A 12 3.02 33.01 2.02
CA TYR A 12 3.10 33.59 3.38
C TYR A 12 2.22 34.82 3.60
N TRP A 13 1.58 35.34 2.56
CA TRP A 13 0.74 36.53 2.61
C TRP A 13 -0.73 36.26 2.23
N ARG A 14 -1.19 35.02 2.34
CA ARG A 14 -2.64 34.78 2.33
C ARG A 14 -3.19 35.19 3.68
N ASP A 15 -3.99 36.23 3.62
CA ASP A 15 -4.76 36.83 4.69
C ASP A 15 -5.48 35.76 5.53
N TRP A 16 -5.29 35.78 6.84
CA TRP A 16 -5.95 34.89 7.79
C TRP A 16 -7.43 35.27 8.03
N SER A 17 -8.01 36.04 7.15
CA SER A 17 -9.43 36.41 7.22
C SER A 17 -10.28 35.41 6.44
N SER A 18 -10.96 34.56 7.20
CA SER A 18 -12.25 33.94 6.87
C SER A 18 -12.41 33.40 5.44
N ASP A 19 -11.89 32.22 5.17
CA ASP A 19 -12.59 31.29 4.29
C ASP A 19 -11.96 29.89 4.41
N VAL A 20 -12.16 29.26 5.57
CA VAL A 20 -12.12 27.79 5.68
C VAL A 20 -13.42 27.30 5.01
N CYS A 21 -13.48 27.42 3.70
CA CYS A 21 -14.58 26.95 2.91
C CYS A 21 -14.08 26.36 1.60
N SER A 22 -14.31 25.07 1.46
CA SER A 22 -14.53 24.34 0.21
C SER A 22 -13.37 23.88 -0.66
N SER A 23 -12.08 24.15 -0.39
CA SER A 23 -11.01 23.73 -1.28
C SER A 23 -10.00 22.72 -0.70
N ASP A 24 -10.27 22.14 0.46
CA ASP A 24 -9.31 21.25 1.15
C ASP A 24 -9.43 19.78 0.76
N LEU A 25 -10.06 19.49 -0.38
CA LEU A 25 -10.17 18.13 -0.86
C LEU A 25 -8.83 17.68 -1.47
N VAL A 26 -8.42 16.48 -1.05
CA VAL A 26 -7.27 15.79 -1.63
C VAL A 26 -7.77 14.68 -2.53
N VAL A 27 -7.20 14.59 -3.72
CA VAL A 27 -7.64 13.65 -4.74
C VAL A 27 -6.51 12.72 -5.18
N ILE A 28 -6.89 11.54 -5.65
CA ILE A 28 -6.02 10.60 -6.34
C ILE A 28 -6.18 10.85 -7.83
N ALA A 29 -5.13 11.37 -8.45
CA ALA A 29 -5.12 11.73 -9.87
C ALA A 29 -4.86 10.55 -10.79
N SER A 30 -3.99 9.64 -10.35
CA SER A 30 -3.65 8.42 -11.09
C SER A 30 -3.26 7.29 -10.15
N ALA A 31 -3.30 6.07 -10.66
CA ALA A 31 -2.85 4.88 -9.97
C ALA A 31 -2.30 3.86 -10.97
N CYS A 32 -1.25 3.15 -10.59
CA CYS A 32 -0.76 1.99 -11.33
C CYS A 32 0.05 1.06 -10.42
N ARG A 33 0.24 -0.18 -10.87
CA ARG A 33 1.08 -1.19 -10.20
C ARG A 33 1.84 -2.03 -11.22
N THR A 34 2.92 -2.66 -10.81
CA THR A 34 3.49 -3.78 -11.57
C THR A 34 2.56 -4.99 -11.48
N ALA A 35 2.71 -5.96 -12.37
CA ALA A 35 2.24 -7.30 -12.05
C ALA A 35 2.97 -7.81 -10.80
N ILE A 36 2.30 -8.64 -10.00
CA ILE A 36 2.85 -9.19 -8.76
C ILE A 36 3.61 -10.48 -9.06
N GLY A 37 4.91 -10.45 -8.79
CA GLY A 37 5.80 -11.61 -8.86
C GLY A 37 5.66 -12.48 -7.62
N LYS A 38 5.87 -13.80 -7.76
CA LYS A 38 6.04 -14.72 -6.64
C LYS A 38 7.51 -14.82 -6.25
N MET A 39 7.79 -15.33 -5.07
CA MET A 39 9.15 -15.63 -4.63
C MET A 39 9.92 -16.48 -5.65
N GLY A 40 11.09 -16.00 -6.06
CA GLY A 40 11.90 -16.64 -7.08
C GLY A 40 11.28 -16.61 -8.49
N GLY A 41 10.22 -15.81 -8.71
CA GLY A 41 9.53 -15.64 -9.97
C GLY A 41 10.21 -14.63 -10.91
N ALA A 42 9.42 -14.10 -11.83
CA ALA A 42 9.92 -13.23 -12.92
C ALA A 42 10.60 -11.96 -12.42
N LEU A 43 10.14 -11.39 -11.29
CA LEU A 43 10.69 -10.16 -10.71
C LEU A 43 11.86 -10.39 -9.74
N SER A 44 12.24 -11.64 -9.46
CA SER A 44 13.19 -12.00 -8.40
C SER A 44 14.57 -11.34 -8.51
N ASN A 45 14.95 -10.84 -9.68
CA ASN A 45 16.23 -10.18 -9.94
C ASN A 45 16.07 -8.67 -10.25
N THR A 46 14.89 -8.10 -10.06
CA THR A 46 14.64 -6.68 -10.32
C THR A 46 14.59 -5.93 -8.99
N PRO A 47 15.58 -5.06 -8.68
CA PRO A 47 15.62 -4.32 -7.41
C PRO A 47 14.32 -3.56 -7.12
N ALA A 48 13.92 -3.47 -5.85
CA ALA A 48 12.71 -2.76 -5.45
C ALA A 48 12.71 -1.30 -5.96
N ALA A 49 13.86 -0.62 -5.92
CA ALA A 49 13.99 0.75 -6.45
C ALA A 49 13.73 0.85 -7.97
N ASP A 50 14.02 -0.19 -8.72
CA ASP A 50 13.75 -0.22 -10.18
C ASP A 50 12.25 -0.45 -10.43
N LEU A 51 11.60 -1.34 -9.67
CA LEU A 51 10.16 -1.52 -9.69
C LEU A 51 9.44 -0.22 -9.31
N GLY A 52 9.90 0.45 -8.24
CA GLY A 52 9.38 1.74 -7.80
C GLY A 52 9.52 2.82 -8.88
N ALA A 53 10.66 2.88 -9.56
CA ALA A 53 10.89 3.85 -10.64
C ALA A 53 9.89 3.69 -11.79
N ILE A 54 9.60 2.46 -12.18
CA ILE A 54 8.64 2.14 -13.25
C ILE A 54 7.25 2.66 -12.91
N VAL A 55 6.74 2.38 -11.71
CA VAL A 55 5.40 2.80 -11.31
C VAL A 55 5.31 4.31 -11.03
N ILE A 56 6.36 4.94 -10.48
CA ILE A 56 6.41 6.39 -10.29
C ILE A 56 6.29 7.10 -11.64
N LYS A 57 7.14 6.70 -12.60
CA LYS A 57 7.14 7.28 -13.95
C LYS A 57 5.78 7.12 -14.62
N GLU A 58 5.20 5.94 -14.56
CA GLU A 58 3.90 5.67 -15.19
C GLU A 58 2.76 6.39 -14.48
N ALA A 59 2.76 6.48 -13.15
CA ALA A 59 1.74 7.23 -12.43
C ALA A 59 1.74 8.72 -12.82
N LEU A 60 2.91 9.32 -12.99
CA LEU A 60 3.05 10.70 -13.49
C LEU A 60 2.53 10.84 -14.93
N ASN A 61 2.89 9.91 -15.82
CA ASN A 61 2.40 9.88 -17.20
C ASN A 61 0.86 9.83 -17.25
N ARG A 62 0.24 8.94 -16.47
CA ARG A 62 -1.23 8.81 -16.40
C ARG A 62 -1.92 10.05 -15.83
N ALA A 63 -1.28 10.72 -14.87
CA ALA A 63 -1.78 11.97 -14.32
C ALA A 63 -1.55 13.18 -15.25
N GLY A 64 -0.74 13.05 -16.30
CA GLY A 64 -0.33 14.19 -17.12
C GLY A 64 0.49 15.22 -16.34
N VAL A 65 1.23 14.76 -15.31
CA VAL A 65 2.03 15.61 -14.42
C VAL A 65 3.50 15.55 -14.83
N ALA A 66 4.10 16.70 -15.08
CA ALA A 66 5.53 16.77 -15.34
C ALA A 66 6.34 16.48 -14.07
N PRO A 67 7.48 15.76 -14.15
CA PRO A 67 8.31 15.43 -12.99
C PRO A 67 8.70 16.63 -12.13
N GLU A 68 8.91 17.79 -12.73
CA GLU A 68 9.30 19.05 -12.08
C GLU A 68 8.19 19.66 -11.21
N MET A 69 6.95 19.20 -11.37
CA MET A 69 5.80 19.67 -10.60
C MET A 69 5.60 18.92 -9.29
N VAL A 70 6.33 17.82 -9.09
CA VAL A 70 6.23 16.98 -7.89
C VAL A 70 6.95 17.65 -6.72
N ASP A 71 6.26 17.81 -5.60
CA ASP A 71 6.84 18.39 -4.38
C ASP A 71 7.61 17.34 -3.56
N GLU A 72 7.13 16.10 -3.48
CA GLU A 72 7.81 15.03 -2.74
C GLU A 72 7.41 13.63 -3.25
N VAL A 73 8.30 12.64 -3.05
CA VAL A 73 8.04 11.23 -3.28
C VAL A 73 8.04 10.47 -1.96
N LYS A 74 6.97 9.73 -1.66
CA LYS A 74 6.85 8.89 -0.45
C LYS A 74 6.63 7.45 -0.87
N MET A 75 7.61 6.58 -0.62
CA MET A 75 7.50 5.15 -0.96
C MET A 75 7.74 4.26 0.24
N GLY A 76 6.83 3.31 0.45
CA GLY A 76 7.00 2.24 1.42
C GLY A 76 8.02 1.20 0.94
N CYS A 77 8.90 0.77 1.84
CA CYS A 77 9.78 -0.38 1.64
C CYS A 77 10.16 -0.94 3.02
N VAL A 78 9.93 -2.21 3.25
CA VAL A 78 10.14 -2.88 4.54
C VAL A 78 11.55 -3.45 4.64
N ILE A 79 11.96 -4.26 3.65
CA ILE A 79 13.24 -4.96 3.64
C ILE A 79 14.27 -4.09 2.91
N GLN A 80 14.91 -3.19 3.65
CA GLN A 80 15.85 -2.22 3.08
C GLN A 80 17.33 -2.65 3.16
N ALA A 81 17.61 -3.75 3.84
CA ALA A 81 18.99 -4.23 4.03
C ALA A 81 19.68 -4.49 2.68
N ALA A 82 20.90 -4.00 2.54
CA ALA A 82 21.74 -4.11 1.33
C ALA A 82 21.17 -3.48 0.03
N GLN A 83 20.11 -2.70 0.10
CA GLN A 83 19.56 -1.97 -1.07
C GLN A 83 20.20 -0.57 -1.27
N GLY A 84 21.14 -0.18 -0.45
CA GLY A 84 21.76 1.14 -0.47
C GLY A 84 20.97 2.16 0.35
N GLN A 85 21.31 3.44 0.15
CA GLN A 85 20.67 4.53 0.90
C GLN A 85 19.31 4.86 0.31
N ASN A 86 18.32 5.12 1.17
CA ASN A 86 17.01 5.68 0.84
C ASN A 86 16.41 5.15 -0.47
N VAL A 87 15.80 3.98 -0.41
CA VAL A 87 15.29 3.25 -1.59
C VAL A 87 14.28 4.08 -2.39
N ALA A 88 13.45 4.91 -1.70
CA ALA A 88 12.52 5.84 -2.36
C ALA A 88 13.27 6.92 -3.16
N ARG A 89 14.39 7.44 -2.64
CA ARG A 89 15.21 8.40 -3.37
C ARG A 89 15.82 7.79 -4.63
N GLN A 90 16.28 6.53 -4.54
CA GLN A 90 16.78 5.83 -5.72
C GLN A 90 15.69 5.66 -6.78
N ALA A 91 14.48 5.26 -6.36
CA ALA A 91 13.34 5.11 -7.27
C ALA A 91 12.94 6.45 -7.92
N SER A 92 12.89 7.54 -7.15
CA SER A 92 12.58 8.89 -7.62
C SER A 92 13.54 9.34 -8.74
N ILE A 93 14.85 9.23 -8.49
CA ILE A 93 15.88 9.63 -9.47
C ILE A 93 15.83 8.74 -10.71
N LYS A 94 15.69 7.43 -10.54
CA LYS A 94 15.57 6.47 -11.66
C LYS A 94 14.29 6.69 -12.48
N ALA A 95 13.22 7.20 -11.89
CA ALA A 95 11.99 7.57 -12.57
C ALA A 95 12.14 8.86 -13.41
N GLY A 96 13.23 9.62 -13.23
CA GLY A 96 13.53 10.85 -13.95
C GLY A 96 13.06 12.12 -13.24
N LEU A 97 12.75 12.09 -11.95
CA LEU A 97 12.43 13.29 -11.19
C LEU A 97 13.70 14.14 -10.98
N PRO A 98 13.56 15.49 -10.92
CA PRO A 98 14.67 16.38 -10.59
C PRO A 98 15.33 16.06 -9.24
N ILE A 99 16.61 16.40 -9.13
CA ILE A 99 17.37 16.17 -7.89
C ILE A 99 16.89 17.03 -6.72
N GLU A 100 16.15 18.08 -6.99
CA GLU A 100 15.55 18.98 -6.01
C GLU A 100 14.31 18.38 -5.35
N VAL A 101 13.66 17.39 -5.96
CA VAL A 101 12.49 16.73 -5.41
C VAL A 101 12.92 15.79 -4.29
N PRO A 102 12.56 16.04 -3.03
CA PRO A 102 12.89 15.15 -1.92
C PRO A 102 12.14 13.81 -2.01
N ALA A 103 12.71 12.80 -1.39
CA ALA A 103 12.05 11.49 -1.29
C ALA A 103 12.30 10.85 0.07
N ILE A 104 11.29 10.16 0.60
CA ILE A 104 11.34 9.47 1.88
C ILE A 104 10.88 8.02 1.76
N THR A 105 11.65 7.11 2.38
CA THR A 105 11.25 5.70 2.52
C THR A 105 10.57 5.50 3.87
N ILE A 106 9.36 4.93 3.85
CA ILE A 106 8.53 4.71 5.03
C ILE A 106 8.45 3.22 5.33
N ASN A 107 8.55 2.87 6.60
CA ASN A 107 8.36 1.50 7.08
C ASN A 107 7.43 1.47 8.29
N VAL A 108 6.22 1.00 8.08
CA VAL A 108 5.24 0.55 9.07
C VAL A 108 4.76 -0.86 8.68
N VAL A 109 5.71 -1.68 8.26
CA VAL A 109 5.52 -3.05 7.76
C VAL A 109 4.52 -3.05 6.58
N CYS A 110 3.54 -3.97 6.53
CA CYS A 110 2.59 -4.11 5.41
C CYS A 110 1.75 -2.85 5.14
N GLY A 111 1.60 -1.95 6.11
CA GLY A 111 0.87 -0.70 5.98
C GLY A 111 1.64 0.44 5.31
N SER A 112 2.91 0.24 4.94
CA SER A 112 3.82 1.32 4.51
C SER A 112 3.32 2.08 3.29
N GLY A 113 2.84 1.38 2.26
CA GLY A 113 2.33 2.03 1.04
C GLY A 113 1.10 2.90 1.32
N LEU A 114 0.13 2.37 2.08
CA LEU A 114 -1.06 3.12 2.45
C LEU A 114 -0.73 4.31 3.38
N LYS A 115 0.26 4.15 4.27
CA LYS A 115 0.78 5.23 5.10
C LYS A 115 1.35 6.36 4.25
N CYS A 116 2.07 6.05 3.16
CA CYS A 116 2.56 7.06 2.22
C CYS A 116 1.43 7.90 1.62
N VAL A 117 0.32 7.26 1.24
CA VAL A 117 -0.87 7.96 0.71
C VAL A 117 -1.49 8.88 1.78
N ASN A 118 -1.63 8.40 3.00
CA ASN A 118 -2.16 9.21 4.11
C ASN A 118 -1.25 10.39 4.44
N ASP A 119 0.07 10.20 4.43
CA ASP A 119 1.03 11.28 4.69
C ASP A 119 1.06 12.31 3.56
N ALA A 120 0.92 11.87 2.31
CA ALA A 120 0.76 12.75 1.17
C ALA A 120 -0.48 13.63 1.33
N ALA A 121 -1.63 13.02 1.66
CA ALA A 121 -2.87 13.75 1.90
C ALA A 121 -2.75 14.74 3.06
N THR A 122 -2.12 14.34 4.16
CA THR A 122 -1.89 15.21 5.32
C THR A 122 -1.00 16.42 4.96
N MET A 123 0.07 16.17 4.20
CA MET A 123 1.00 17.21 3.75
C MET A 123 0.33 18.23 2.83
N ILE A 124 -0.53 17.76 1.92
CA ILE A 124 -1.31 18.61 1.03
C ILE A 124 -2.31 19.45 1.84
N LYS A 125 -3.04 18.84 2.79
CA LYS A 125 -3.96 19.56 3.69
C LYS A 125 -3.25 20.61 4.55
N ALA A 126 -2.02 20.34 4.96
CA ALA A 126 -1.19 21.29 5.70
C ALA A 126 -0.68 22.44 4.82
N GLY A 127 -0.89 22.41 3.51
CA GLY A 127 -0.40 23.40 2.56
C GLY A 127 1.11 23.33 2.30
N GLU A 128 1.76 22.22 2.65
CA GLU A 128 3.20 22.01 2.45
C GLU A 128 3.53 21.47 1.05
N ALA A 129 2.55 20.88 0.35
CA ALA A 129 2.68 20.34 -0.99
C ALA A 129 1.38 20.50 -1.77
N ASP A 130 1.46 20.47 -3.10
CA ASP A 130 0.34 20.40 -4.02
C ASP A 130 0.26 19.04 -4.71
N ILE A 131 1.41 18.44 -5.04
CA ILE A 131 1.50 17.16 -5.77
C ILE A 131 2.53 16.26 -5.10
N VAL A 132 2.10 15.10 -4.63
CA VAL A 132 2.95 14.10 -4.00
C VAL A 132 2.76 12.75 -4.71
N VAL A 133 3.87 12.09 -5.06
CA VAL A 133 3.82 10.70 -5.49
C VAL A 133 3.92 9.82 -4.25
N ALA A 134 2.95 8.93 -4.06
CA ALA A 134 2.89 8.03 -2.91
C ALA A 134 2.72 6.57 -3.37
N GLY A 135 3.32 5.63 -2.66
CA GLY A 135 3.21 4.24 -3.02
C GLY A 135 4.06 3.31 -2.16
N GLY A 136 4.42 2.17 -2.74
CA GLY A 136 5.30 1.19 -2.12
C GLY A 136 5.97 0.31 -3.16
N MET A 137 7.08 -0.28 -2.77
CA MET A 137 7.90 -1.17 -3.59
C MET A 137 8.58 -2.19 -2.68
N GLU A 138 8.57 -3.44 -3.08
CA GLU A 138 9.22 -4.51 -2.32
C GLU A 138 9.74 -5.59 -3.27
N ASN A 139 10.92 -6.10 -3.00
CA ASN A 139 11.39 -7.35 -3.59
C ASN A 139 11.83 -8.28 -2.48
N MET A 140 10.94 -9.16 -2.07
CA MET A 140 11.19 -10.12 -1.00
C MET A 140 12.14 -11.24 -1.45
N SER A 141 12.16 -11.54 -2.76
CA SER A 141 13.07 -12.52 -3.35
C SER A 141 14.54 -12.11 -3.25
N MET A 142 14.84 -10.79 -3.17
CA MET A 142 16.19 -10.24 -3.04
C MET A 142 16.59 -9.96 -1.59
N ALA A 143 15.77 -10.30 -0.61
CA ALA A 143 16.08 -10.09 0.79
C ALA A 143 17.40 -10.80 1.17
N PRO A 144 18.39 -10.10 1.72
CA PRO A 144 19.68 -10.70 2.03
C PRO A 144 19.64 -11.53 3.31
N TYR A 145 20.63 -12.39 3.46
CA TYR A 145 20.95 -13.00 4.75
C TYR A 145 21.95 -12.14 5.52
N ALA A 146 21.78 -11.99 6.83
CA ALA A 146 22.62 -11.17 7.70
C ALA A 146 23.43 -12.01 8.68
N MET A 147 24.68 -11.64 8.86
CA MET A 147 25.58 -12.18 9.89
C MET A 147 25.84 -11.09 10.95
N THR A 148 25.01 -11.05 11.99
CA THR A 148 24.92 -9.92 12.94
C THR A 148 26.21 -9.64 13.72
N LYS A 149 27.06 -10.65 13.94
CA LYS A 149 28.33 -10.52 14.66
C LYS A 149 29.56 -10.47 13.76
N ALA A 150 29.39 -10.50 12.43
CA ALA A 150 30.51 -10.59 11.48
C ALA A 150 31.43 -9.35 11.52
N ARG A 151 30.93 -8.15 11.87
CA ARG A 151 31.73 -6.91 11.91
C ARG A 151 32.97 -7.02 12.81
N PHE A 152 32.86 -7.74 13.91
CA PHE A 152 33.96 -7.93 14.87
C PHE A 152 34.54 -9.34 14.82
N GLY A 153 34.14 -10.17 13.89
CA GLY A 153 34.58 -11.54 13.68
C GLY A 153 33.94 -12.56 14.62
N TYR A 154 33.84 -13.78 14.11
CA TYR A 154 33.43 -14.95 14.89
C TYR A 154 34.69 -15.64 15.41
N ARG A 155 34.93 -15.58 16.73
CA ARG A 155 36.17 -16.10 17.31
C ARG A 155 36.14 -17.59 17.60
N MET A 156 34.99 -18.11 18.06
CA MET A 156 34.83 -19.49 18.49
C MET A 156 33.36 -19.88 18.45
N ASN A 157 33.04 -21.15 18.22
CA ASN A 157 31.73 -21.75 18.08
C ASN A 157 31.01 -21.38 16.78
N ASN A 158 29.82 -22.01 16.56
CA ASN A 158 28.97 -21.82 15.38
C ASN A 158 28.42 -20.40 15.31
N ALA A 159 28.19 -19.94 14.09
CA ALA A 159 27.54 -18.66 13.80
C ALA A 159 26.15 -18.89 13.19
N THR A 160 25.22 -18.00 13.50
CA THR A 160 23.90 -17.98 12.90
C THR A 160 23.85 -16.98 11.75
N ILE A 161 23.28 -17.39 10.64
CA ILE A 161 22.91 -16.52 9.52
C ILE A 161 21.40 -16.28 9.60
N ILE A 162 21.00 -15.03 9.56
CA ILE A 162 19.60 -14.61 9.70
C ILE A 162 19.03 -14.29 8.33
N ASP A 163 17.91 -14.91 7.96
CA ASP A 163 17.10 -14.52 6.82
C ASP A 163 16.37 -13.22 7.16
N THR A 164 16.73 -12.10 6.52
CA THR A 164 16.14 -10.80 6.82
C THR A 164 14.68 -10.69 6.37
N MET A 165 14.26 -11.45 5.37
CA MET A 165 12.85 -11.51 4.98
C MET A 165 11.99 -12.08 6.12
N VAL A 166 12.44 -13.18 6.70
CA VAL A 166 11.71 -13.83 7.80
C VAL A 166 11.84 -13.03 9.09
N ASN A 167 13.06 -12.60 9.44
CA ASN A 167 13.32 -11.92 10.71
C ASN A 167 12.70 -10.53 10.79
N ASP A 168 12.85 -9.71 9.73
CA ASP A 168 12.52 -8.28 9.78
C ASP A 168 11.09 -8.00 9.27
N ALA A 169 10.51 -8.89 8.45
CA ALA A 169 9.18 -8.69 7.88
C ALA A 169 8.12 -9.70 8.34
N LEU A 170 8.49 -10.95 8.63
CA LEU A 170 7.53 -12.02 8.86
C LEU A 170 7.54 -12.58 10.30
N THR A 171 8.43 -12.08 11.18
CA THR A 171 8.52 -12.51 12.59
C THR A 171 8.09 -11.39 13.50
N ASP A 172 7.19 -11.69 14.44
CA ASP A 172 6.82 -10.78 15.52
C ASP A 172 8.04 -10.49 16.39
N ALA A 173 8.39 -9.20 16.51
CA ALA A 173 9.61 -8.77 17.21
C ALA A 173 9.54 -8.98 18.73
N PHE A 174 8.35 -9.12 19.31
CA PHE A 174 8.13 -9.24 20.76
C PHE A 174 7.96 -10.69 21.20
N ASN A 175 7.18 -11.47 20.42
CA ASN A 175 6.87 -12.87 20.75
C ASN A 175 7.74 -13.87 19.98
N HIS A 176 8.53 -13.42 19.00
CA HIS A 176 9.50 -14.23 18.25
C HIS A 176 8.89 -15.42 17.50
N TYR A 177 7.68 -15.27 16.98
CA TYR A 177 7.04 -16.27 16.12
C TYR A 177 6.65 -15.67 14.77
N HIS A 178 6.46 -16.53 13.79
CA HIS A 178 6.09 -16.14 12.43
C HIS A 178 4.66 -15.57 12.37
N MET A 179 4.38 -14.67 11.44
CA MET A 179 3.05 -14.06 11.21
C MET A 179 1.94 -15.10 11.01
N MET A 180 2.25 -16.32 10.57
CA MET A 180 1.27 -17.42 10.54
C MET A 180 0.70 -17.75 11.92
N ILE A 181 1.49 -17.68 12.98
CA ILE A 181 1.01 -17.85 14.36
C ILE A 181 0.12 -16.67 14.77
N THR A 182 0.41 -15.47 14.31
CA THR A 182 -0.49 -14.32 14.54
C THR A 182 -1.85 -14.55 13.89
N ALA A 183 -1.90 -15.15 12.70
CA ALA A 183 -3.16 -15.56 12.07
C ALA A 183 -3.90 -16.63 12.89
N GLU A 184 -3.19 -17.64 13.41
CA GLU A 184 -3.78 -18.63 14.32
C GLU A 184 -4.37 -17.99 15.58
N ASN A 185 -3.67 -17.00 16.17
CA ASN A 185 -4.15 -16.25 17.34
C ASN A 185 -5.46 -15.50 17.05
N VAL A 186 -5.60 -14.97 15.82
CA VAL A 186 -6.85 -14.34 15.39
C VAL A 186 -7.97 -15.39 15.24
N CYS A 187 -7.65 -16.55 14.67
CA CYS A 187 -8.61 -17.65 14.57
C CYS A 187 -9.09 -18.10 15.95
N ASP A 188 -8.18 -18.31 16.89
CA ASP A 188 -8.53 -18.70 18.27
C ASP A 188 -9.42 -17.64 18.94
N LYS A 189 -9.07 -16.36 18.79
CA LYS A 189 -9.79 -15.24 19.43
C LYS A 189 -11.22 -15.10 18.94
N TYR A 190 -11.46 -15.36 17.66
CA TYR A 190 -12.77 -15.14 17.02
C TYR A 190 -13.53 -16.43 16.73
N GLY A 191 -12.96 -17.58 17.03
CA GLY A 191 -13.56 -18.89 16.75
C GLY A 191 -13.68 -19.15 15.24
N ILE A 192 -12.73 -18.67 14.43
CA ILE A 192 -12.71 -18.87 12.98
C ILE A 192 -12.29 -20.31 12.70
N THR A 193 -13.04 -21.00 11.87
CA THR A 193 -12.77 -22.39 11.51
C THR A 193 -11.88 -22.52 10.28
N ARG A 194 -11.37 -23.73 10.05
CA ARG A 194 -10.59 -24.05 8.85
C ARG A 194 -11.45 -23.95 7.60
N GLU A 195 -12.68 -24.38 7.68
CA GLU A 195 -13.65 -24.32 6.58
C GLU A 195 -13.91 -22.87 6.15
N GLU A 196 -14.13 -21.96 7.12
CA GLU A 196 -14.32 -20.54 6.84
C GLU A 196 -13.09 -19.90 6.17
N LEU A 197 -11.86 -20.26 6.60
CA LEU A 197 -10.64 -19.80 5.97
C LEU A 197 -10.50 -20.30 4.53
N ASP A 198 -10.78 -21.57 4.29
CA ASP A 198 -10.68 -22.17 2.97
C ASP A 198 -11.77 -21.66 2.03
N GLU A 199 -13.00 -21.44 2.53
CA GLU A 199 -14.08 -20.81 1.76
C GLU A 199 -13.73 -19.38 1.36
N PHE A 200 -13.25 -18.55 2.30
CA PHE A 200 -12.80 -17.20 2.01
C PHE A 200 -11.70 -17.19 0.95
N SER A 201 -10.72 -18.09 1.07
CA SER A 201 -9.59 -18.18 0.14
C SER A 201 -10.00 -18.67 -1.25
N ALA A 202 -10.88 -19.66 -1.33
CA ALA A 202 -11.46 -20.14 -2.59
C ALA A 202 -12.23 -19.03 -3.30
N ASN A 203 -13.10 -18.31 -2.58
CA ASN A 203 -13.85 -17.17 -3.10
C ASN A 203 -12.92 -16.06 -3.62
N SER A 204 -11.83 -15.76 -2.89
CA SER A 204 -10.83 -14.77 -3.32
C SER A 204 -10.16 -15.18 -4.63
N GLN A 205 -9.73 -16.44 -4.77
CA GLN A 205 -9.10 -16.94 -5.98
C GLN A 205 -10.08 -16.92 -7.17
N GLN A 206 -11.33 -17.33 -6.97
CA GLN A 206 -12.36 -17.36 -8.01
C GLN A 206 -12.72 -15.95 -8.48
N LYS A 207 -12.85 -14.98 -7.56
CA LYS A 207 -13.04 -13.56 -7.91
C LYS A 207 -11.87 -13.01 -8.73
N CYS A 208 -10.64 -13.34 -8.34
CA CYS A 208 -9.44 -12.94 -9.06
C CYS A 208 -9.40 -13.57 -10.46
N GLU A 209 -9.70 -14.85 -10.60
CA GLU A 209 -9.78 -15.54 -11.88
C GLU A 209 -10.81 -14.89 -12.82
N ALA A 210 -12.00 -14.60 -12.31
CA ALA A 210 -13.05 -13.93 -13.06
C ALA A 210 -12.63 -12.48 -13.46
N ALA A 211 -11.96 -11.75 -12.56
CA ALA A 211 -11.46 -10.41 -12.86
C ALA A 211 -10.37 -10.42 -13.94
N ILE A 212 -9.44 -11.38 -13.87
CA ILE A 212 -8.41 -11.57 -14.91
C ILE A 212 -9.06 -11.91 -16.25
N ALA A 213 -10.01 -12.84 -16.28
CA ALA A 213 -10.71 -13.24 -17.50
C ALA A 213 -11.50 -12.08 -18.13
N ALA A 214 -11.99 -11.15 -17.30
CA ALA A 214 -12.70 -9.95 -17.73
C ALA A 214 -11.77 -8.74 -18.02
N GLY A 215 -10.44 -8.89 -17.98
CA GLY A 215 -9.46 -7.83 -18.24
C GLY A 215 -9.49 -6.70 -17.22
N LYS A 216 -10.02 -6.92 -15.99
CA LYS A 216 -10.18 -5.85 -14.98
C LYS A 216 -8.87 -5.26 -14.48
N PHE A 217 -7.77 -5.98 -14.61
CA PHE A 217 -6.44 -5.53 -14.16
C PHE A 217 -5.58 -4.95 -15.28
N ASP A 218 -6.05 -5.01 -16.55
CA ASP A 218 -5.22 -4.62 -17.69
C ASP A 218 -4.83 -3.14 -17.66
N ASP A 219 -5.75 -2.28 -17.22
CA ASP A 219 -5.51 -0.84 -17.15
C ASP A 219 -4.62 -0.42 -15.98
N GLU A 220 -4.49 -1.23 -14.91
CA GLU A 220 -3.68 -0.87 -13.75
C GLU A 220 -2.25 -1.40 -13.81
N ILE A 221 -2.02 -2.50 -14.57
CA ILE A 221 -0.72 -3.16 -14.64
C ILE A 221 0.21 -2.44 -15.62
N VAL A 222 1.40 -2.10 -15.12
CA VAL A 222 2.51 -1.58 -15.92
C VAL A 222 3.46 -2.73 -16.25
N PRO A 223 3.77 -2.97 -17.53
CA PRO A 223 4.76 -3.98 -17.90
C PRO A 223 6.13 -3.70 -17.33
N VAL A 224 6.78 -4.70 -16.77
CA VAL A 224 8.15 -4.64 -16.28
C VAL A 224 9.07 -5.38 -17.22
N PRO A 225 10.13 -4.74 -17.79
CA PRO A 225 11.11 -5.44 -18.61
C PRO A 225 11.96 -6.36 -17.73
N VAL A 226 11.86 -7.67 -17.95
CA VAL A 226 12.63 -8.68 -17.24
C VAL A 226 13.53 -9.46 -18.19
N LYS A 227 14.74 -9.81 -17.74
CA LYS A 227 15.67 -10.58 -18.54
C LYS A 227 15.39 -12.07 -18.38
N VAL A 228 14.94 -12.72 -19.43
CA VAL A 228 14.76 -14.16 -19.50
C VAL A 228 15.83 -14.74 -20.45
N LYS A 229 16.82 -15.45 -19.90
CA LYS A 229 18.01 -15.90 -20.62
C LYS A 229 18.76 -14.73 -21.28
N LYS A 230 18.66 -14.57 -22.61
CA LYS A 230 19.32 -13.51 -23.41
C LYS A 230 18.34 -12.44 -23.90
N GLU A 231 17.05 -12.61 -23.68
CA GLU A 231 15.99 -11.74 -24.19
C GLU A 231 15.40 -10.90 -23.07
N ILE A 232 14.90 -9.72 -23.41
CA ILE A 232 14.09 -8.88 -22.52
C ILE A 232 12.64 -9.14 -22.87
N VAL A 233 11.87 -9.56 -21.88
CA VAL A 233 10.43 -9.87 -22.01
C VAL A 233 9.65 -8.95 -21.07
N GLU A 234 8.50 -8.49 -21.50
CA GLU A 234 7.59 -7.72 -20.65
C GLU A 234 6.84 -8.66 -19.71
N PHE A 235 7.08 -8.48 -18.40
CA PHE A 235 6.30 -9.14 -17.36
C PHE A 235 5.08 -8.29 -17.02
N LYS A 236 3.88 -8.82 -17.29
CA LYS A 236 2.60 -8.12 -17.12
C LYS A 236 1.45 -8.97 -16.61
N LYS A 237 1.76 -10.13 -16.04
CA LYS A 237 0.76 -11.07 -15.51
C LYS A 237 1.11 -11.47 -14.10
N ASP A 238 0.14 -11.31 -13.17
CA ASP A 238 0.30 -11.76 -11.79
C ASP A 238 0.59 -13.26 -11.70
N GLU A 239 1.58 -13.64 -10.91
CA GLU A 239 2.00 -15.05 -10.73
C GLU A 239 1.32 -15.76 -9.57
N GLY A 240 0.63 -15.01 -8.70
CA GLY A 240 -0.01 -15.53 -7.49
C GLY A 240 -1.32 -16.28 -7.74
N PRO A 241 -2.21 -15.80 -8.62
CA PRO A 241 -3.52 -16.40 -8.83
C PRO A 241 -3.43 -17.85 -9.34
N ARG A 242 -4.28 -18.72 -8.79
CA ARG A 242 -4.37 -20.15 -9.16
C ARG A 242 -5.77 -20.47 -9.62
N ALA A 243 -5.93 -20.58 -10.94
CA ALA A 243 -7.19 -20.96 -11.56
C ALA A 243 -7.70 -22.32 -11.04
N GLY A 244 -9.03 -22.44 -10.93
CA GLY A 244 -9.69 -23.67 -10.51
C GLY A 244 -9.53 -24.00 -9.01
N THR A 245 -9.17 -23.04 -8.17
CA THR A 245 -9.10 -23.25 -6.72
C THR A 245 -10.50 -23.43 -6.14
N THR A 246 -10.71 -24.51 -5.38
CA THR A 246 -11.96 -24.82 -4.69
C THR A 246 -11.72 -25.13 -3.22
N VAL A 247 -12.77 -25.12 -2.38
CA VAL A 247 -12.70 -25.50 -0.97
C VAL A 247 -12.17 -26.94 -0.82
N GLU A 248 -12.61 -27.88 -1.68
CA GLU A 248 -12.18 -29.27 -1.65
C GLU A 248 -10.68 -29.42 -1.95
N THR A 249 -10.10 -28.55 -2.81
CA THR A 249 -8.67 -28.58 -3.06
C THR A 249 -7.87 -27.98 -1.91
N LEU A 250 -8.39 -26.94 -1.26
CA LEU A 250 -7.76 -26.29 -0.11
C LEU A 250 -7.82 -27.14 1.14
N SER A 251 -8.93 -27.83 1.39
CA SER A 251 -9.10 -28.69 2.59
C SER A 251 -8.07 -29.81 2.72
N LYS A 252 -7.47 -30.23 1.58
CA LYS A 252 -6.41 -31.26 1.54
C LYS A 252 -5.05 -30.75 1.98
N LEU A 253 -4.87 -29.43 2.10
CA LEU A 253 -3.59 -28.83 2.45
C LEU A 253 -3.31 -29.00 3.95
N ARG A 254 -2.05 -29.30 4.27
CA ARG A 254 -1.59 -29.40 5.66
C ARG A 254 -1.36 -28.03 6.26
N CYS A 255 -1.58 -27.91 7.57
CA CYS A 255 -1.16 -26.73 8.32
C CYS A 255 0.34 -26.48 8.14
N CYS A 256 0.72 -25.22 7.93
CA CYS A 256 2.11 -24.78 7.77
C CYS A 256 2.55 -23.79 8.87
N SER A 257 1.68 -23.42 9.81
CA SER A 257 1.99 -22.50 10.91
C SER A 257 2.92 -23.12 11.97
N GLY A 258 3.02 -24.45 12.02
CA GLY A 258 3.74 -25.18 13.06
C GLY A 258 2.95 -25.35 14.38
N LYS A 259 1.74 -24.81 14.48
CA LYS A 259 0.84 -24.99 15.62
C LYS A 259 0.16 -26.35 15.51
N GLU A 260 0.13 -27.12 16.60
CA GLU A 260 -0.64 -28.36 16.66
C GLU A 260 -2.15 -28.04 16.50
N GLY A 261 -2.81 -28.74 15.58
CA GLY A 261 -4.20 -28.43 15.22
C GLY A 261 -4.40 -27.09 14.51
N GLY A 262 -3.33 -26.49 13.99
CA GLY A 262 -3.38 -25.20 13.32
C GLY A 262 -4.20 -25.21 12.03
N LEU A 263 -4.76 -24.05 11.68
CA LEU A 263 -5.71 -23.85 10.59
C LEU A 263 -5.06 -23.22 9.34
N VAL A 264 -3.92 -22.53 9.52
CA VAL A 264 -3.23 -21.79 8.45
C VAL A 264 -2.47 -22.73 7.54
N THR A 265 -2.73 -22.63 6.25
CA THR A 265 -2.11 -23.46 5.20
C THR A 265 -1.52 -22.59 4.10
N ALA A 266 -0.73 -23.18 3.20
CA ALA A 266 -0.24 -22.50 2.02
C ALA A 266 -1.34 -21.99 1.05
N GLY A 267 -2.56 -22.51 1.19
CA GLY A 267 -3.71 -22.11 0.35
C GLY A 267 -4.55 -20.98 0.94
N ASN A 268 -4.48 -20.75 2.26
CA ASN A 268 -5.22 -19.70 2.95
C ASN A 268 -4.29 -18.65 3.62
N ALA A 269 -2.99 -18.66 3.28
CA ALA A 269 -2.01 -17.66 3.68
C ALA A 269 -1.58 -16.80 2.50
N SER A 270 -1.10 -15.58 2.79
CA SER A 270 -0.48 -14.72 1.77
C SER A 270 0.78 -15.36 1.20
N GLY A 271 1.01 -15.17 -0.10
CA GLY A 271 2.29 -15.49 -0.73
C GLY A 271 3.40 -14.51 -0.34
N ILE A 272 4.63 -14.87 -0.65
CA ILE A 272 5.80 -13.99 -0.63
C ILE A 272 5.94 -13.42 -2.04
N ASN A 273 5.95 -12.08 -2.16
CA ASN A 273 5.73 -11.42 -3.42
C ASN A 273 6.74 -10.31 -3.68
N ASP A 274 6.93 -10.01 -4.96
CA ASP A 274 7.72 -8.90 -5.48
C ASP A 274 6.83 -7.98 -6.29
N GLY A 275 6.95 -6.66 -6.12
CA GLY A 275 6.13 -5.72 -6.88
C GLY A 275 6.24 -4.28 -6.39
N ALA A 276 5.56 -3.38 -7.07
CA ALA A 276 5.44 -1.98 -6.71
C ALA A 276 4.10 -1.39 -7.18
N ALA A 277 3.65 -0.36 -6.48
CA ALA A 277 2.50 0.44 -6.87
C ALA A 277 2.73 1.91 -6.52
N ALA A 278 2.18 2.82 -7.31
CA ALA A 278 2.23 4.25 -7.06
C ALA A 278 0.92 4.93 -7.44
N VAL A 279 0.61 5.99 -6.70
CA VAL A 279 -0.48 6.91 -6.98
C VAL A 279 0.06 8.35 -6.99
N VAL A 280 -0.54 9.21 -7.79
CA VAL A 280 -0.34 10.65 -7.71
C VAL A 280 -1.45 11.24 -6.86
N VAL A 281 -1.07 11.86 -5.76
CA VAL A 281 -1.97 12.53 -4.81
C VAL A 281 -1.81 14.03 -4.99
N MET A 282 -2.88 14.78 -5.12
CA MET A 282 -2.82 16.23 -5.27
C MET A 282 -4.00 16.95 -4.63
N SER A 283 -3.89 18.27 -4.45
CA SER A 283 -5.02 19.10 -4.07
C SER A 283 -6.06 19.12 -5.21
N GLU A 284 -7.35 19.20 -4.86
CA GLU A 284 -8.41 19.33 -5.87
C GLU A 284 -8.23 20.61 -6.70
N GLU A 285 -7.75 21.67 -6.08
CA GLU A 285 -7.41 22.94 -6.75
C GLU A 285 -6.37 22.71 -7.85
N LYS A 286 -5.30 21.99 -7.52
CA LYS A 286 -4.24 21.68 -8.49
C LYS A 286 -4.72 20.75 -9.60
N ALA A 287 -5.58 19.78 -9.27
CA ALA A 287 -6.19 18.92 -10.29
C ALA A 287 -7.04 19.74 -11.27
N LYS A 288 -7.83 20.71 -10.79
CA LYS A 288 -8.61 21.63 -11.64
C LYS A 288 -7.71 22.53 -12.50
N GLU A 289 -6.64 23.09 -11.90
CA GLU A 289 -5.66 23.94 -12.62
C GLU A 289 -5.03 23.16 -13.80
N LEU A 290 -4.69 21.90 -13.58
CA LEU A 290 -4.04 21.06 -14.58
C LEU A 290 -5.04 20.34 -15.53
N GLY A 291 -6.35 20.48 -15.30
CA GLY A 291 -7.37 19.77 -16.07
C GLY A 291 -7.37 18.26 -15.86
N VAL A 292 -6.80 17.80 -14.73
CA VAL A 292 -6.74 16.36 -14.37
C VAL A 292 -8.08 15.92 -13.82
N LYS A 293 -8.64 14.84 -14.35
CA LYS A 293 -9.85 14.21 -13.81
C LYS A 293 -9.46 13.24 -12.70
N PRO A 294 -9.86 13.49 -11.44
CA PRO A 294 -9.54 12.60 -10.34
C PRO A 294 -10.17 11.21 -10.50
N LEU A 295 -9.45 10.18 -10.06
CA LEU A 295 -9.97 8.82 -9.92
C LEU A 295 -10.83 8.68 -8.66
N ALA A 296 -10.40 9.32 -7.56
CA ALA A 296 -11.06 9.26 -6.27
C ALA A 296 -10.72 10.48 -5.41
N THR A 297 -11.53 10.72 -4.38
CA THR A 297 -11.24 11.69 -3.32
C THR A 297 -10.76 10.95 -2.07
N TRP A 298 -9.64 11.41 -1.50
CA TRP A 298 -9.19 10.91 -0.20
C TRP A 298 -10.10 11.46 0.91
N VAL A 299 -10.72 10.58 1.67
CA VAL A 299 -11.69 10.97 2.72
C VAL A 299 -11.01 11.04 4.08
N ALA A 300 -10.37 9.97 4.49
CA ALA A 300 -9.72 9.87 5.79
C ALA A 300 -8.66 8.76 5.80
N GLY A 301 -7.72 8.87 6.73
CA GLY A 301 -6.73 7.83 7.00
C GLY A 301 -6.29 7.91 8.45
N ALA A 302 -6.05 6.75 9.05
CA ALA A 302 -5.56 6.63 10.42
C ALA A 302 -4.60 5.44 10.56
N LEU A 303 -3.75 5.50 11.58
CA LEU A 303 -2.99 4.36 12.08
C LEU A 303 -3.53 3.98 13.46
N GLY A 304 -3.68 2.68 13.70
CA GLY A 304 -4.04 2.14 15.00
C GLY A 304 -2.96 1.17 15.50
N GLY A 305 -2.59 1.31 16.79
CA GLY A 305 -1.77 0.30 17.47
C GLY A 305 -2.64 -0.82 18.00
N VAL A 306 -2.16 -2.06 17.89
CA VAL A 306 -2.83 -3.24 18.44
C VAL A 306 -1.84 -4.07 19.23
N GLU A 307 -2.36 -4.97 20.07
CA GLU A 307 -1.52 -5.94 20.77
C GLU A 307 -0.72 -6.79 19.77
N PRO A 308 0.61 -6.92 19.90
CA PRO A 308 1.45 -7.60 18.91
C PRO A 308 0.96 -8.99 18.53
N ARG A 309 0.49 -9.78 19.48
CA ARG A 309 -0.04 -11.13 19.23
C ARG A 309 -1.25 -11.17 18.30
N HIS A 310 -1.90 -10.03 18.09
CA HIS A 310 -3.09 -9.88 17.24
C HIS A 310 -2.85 -8.87 16.12
N PHE A 311 -1.64 -8.69 15.65
CA PHE A 311 -1.30 -7.70 14.62
C PHE A 311 -2.19 -7.78 13.38
N LEU A 312 -2.61 -8.95 12.95
CA LEU A 312 -3.54 -9.13 11.82
C LEU A 312 -5.00 -8.74 12.12
N TYR A 313 -5.31 -8.37 13.37
CA TYR A 313 -6.64 -7.99 13.82
C TYR A 313 -7.20 -6.71 13.20
N LEU A 314 -6.37 -5.78 12.78
CA LEU A 314 -6.77 -4.49 12.22
C LEU A 314 -7.75 -4.61 11.05
N ASN A 315 -7.65 -5.66 10.25
CA ASN A 315 -8.49 -5.86 9.08
C ASN A 315 -9.88 -6.43 9.39
N LEU A 316 -10.09 -7.07 10.55
CA LEU A 316 -11.34 -7.78 10.87
C LEU A 316 -12.32 -6.94 11.71
N HIS A 317 -11.84 -6.00 12.50
CA HIS A 317 -12.69 -5.25 13.44
C HIS A 317 -13.56 -4.19 12.76
N TYR A 318 -13.16 -3.72 11.60
CA TYR A 318 -13.92 -2.69 10.86
C TYR A 318 -15.25 -3.22 10.30
N HIS A 319 -15.36 -4.53 10.05
CA HIS A 319 -16.56 -5.13 9.46
C HIS A 319 -17.68 -5.49 10.44
N LYS A 320 -17.43 -5.63 11.73
CA LYS A 320 -18.45 -6.09 12.70
C LYS A 320 -19.18 -4.98 13.47
N ASN A 321 -18.67 -3.73 13.48
CA ASN A 321 -19.21 -2.64 14.32
C ASN A 321 -19.78 -1.45 13.58
N THR A 322 -19.82 -1.45 12.26
CA THR A 322 -20.46 -0.39 11.50
C THR A 322 -21.77 -0.89 10.91
N GLN A 323 -22.89 -0.50 11.48
CA GLN A 323 -24.23 -0.53 10.86
C GLN A 323 -24.35 0.44 9.67
N TYR A 324 -23.23 0.86 9.12
CA TYR A 324 -23.16 1.58 7.86
C TYR A 324 -22.56 0.64 6.83
N GLU A 325 -23.40 0.14 5.95
CA GLU A 325 -23.02 -0.44 4.66
C GLU A 325 -22.29 0.64 3.86
N THR A 326 -21.01 0.82 4.13
CA THR A 326 -20.08 1.42 3.19
C THR A 326 -19.18 0.31 2.74
N ASP A 327 -19.34 -0.08 1.48
CA ASP A 327 -18.42 -0.93 0.74
C ASP A 327 -16.99 -0.39 0.82
N PHE A 328 -16.30 -0.70 1.92
CA PHE A 328 -14.86 -0.70 1.97
C PHE A 328 -14.37 -2.06 1.48
N THR A 329 -14.59 -2.30 0.21
CA THR A 329 -13.75 -3.24 -0.52
C THR A 329 -12.30 -2.77 -0.35
N TYR A 330 -11.41 -3.71 0.04
CA TYR A 330 -9.98 -3.59 -0.26
C TYR A 330 -9.82 -2.73 -1.51
N LEU A 331 -8.79 -1.87 -1.59
CA LEU A 331 -8.37 -1.25 -2.83
C LEU A 331 -7.91 -2.32 -3.85
N GLY A 332 -8.82 -3.19 -4.24
CA GLY A 332 -8.96 -3.73 -5.54
C GLY A 332 -9.99 -2.82 -6.19
N PHE A 333 -9.64 -2.17 -7.27
CA PHE A 333 -10.51 -1.31 -8.05
C PHE A 333 -11.71 -2.10 -8.57
N ASP A 334 -12.74 -2.30 -7.74
CA ASP A 334 -14.04 -2.79 -8.19
C ASP A 334 -14.97 -1.60 -8.38
N GLY A 335 -15.18 -1.24 -9.64
CA GLY A 335 -16.40 -0.54 -10.00
C GLY A 335 -16.31 0.87 -10.56
N LEU A 336 -15.77 1.02 -11.74
CA LEU A 336 -16.30 2.01 -12.69
C LEU A 336 -17.64 1.48 -13.26
N HIS A 337 -18.72 1.53 -12.48
CA HIS A 337 -20.07 1.49 -13.02
C HIS A 337 -20.87 2.63 -12.41
N GLY A 338 -21.13 3.62 -13.25
CA GLY A 338 -21.89 4.80 -12.91
C GLY A 338 -23.26 4.47 -12.30
N ARG A 339 -23.49 4.99 -11.10
CA ARG A 339 -24.83 5.36 -10.64
C ARG A 339 -24.83 6.86 -10.39
N SER A 340 -25.59 7.55 -11.20
CA SER A 340 -25.95 8.95 -11.06
C SER A 340 -26.59 9.16 -9.69
N PHE A 341 -25.94 9.94 -8.83
CA PHE A 341 -26.59 10.49 -7.64
C PHE A 341 -27.43 11.70 -8.09
N GLY A 342 -28.75 11.54 -7.94
CA GLY A 342 -29.71 12.61 -8.12
C GLY A 342 -29.45 13.72 -7.10
N SER A 343 -29.48 14.93 -7.59
CA SER A 343 -29.48 16.16 -6.84
C SER A 343 -30.65 16.22 -5.86
N GLY A 344 -30.38 16.09 -4.56
CA GLY A 344 -31.32 16.36 -3.48
C GLY A 344 -30.86 17.56 -2.67
N THR A 345 -31.31 18.74 -3.06
CA THR A 345 -31.24 19.97 -2.26
C THR A 345 -32.14 19.85 -1.05
N GLY A 346 -31.63 20.11 0.15
CA GLY A 346 -32.42 20.16 1.37
C GLY A 346 -31.62 20.41 2.63
N CYS A 347 -30.97 21.56 2.74
CA CYS A 347 -30.46 22.06 4.02
C CYS A 347 -31.62 22.77 4.72
N SER A 348 -32.25 22.14 5.75
CA SER A 348 -33.17 22.81 6.65
C SER A 348 -32.49 23.12 7.98
N SER A 349 -32.21 24.39 8.18
CA SER A 349 -31.79 24.96 9.45
C SER A 349 -32.91 24.81 10.51
N LYS A 350 -32.69 24.08 11.59
CA LYS A 350 -33.48 24.16 12.81
C LYS A 350 -32.76 25.04 13.82
N GLN A 351 -33.29 26.28 13.95
CA GLN A 351 -33.01 27.15 15.08
C GLN A 351 -33.64 26.56 16.35
N ASN A 352 -32.83 26.34 17.37
CA ASN A 352 -33.29 26.05 18.72
C ASN A 352 -33.29 27.36 19.52
N HIS A 353 -34.48 27.93 19.71
CA HIS A 353 -34.74 28.96 20.74
C HIS A 353 -34.66 28.29 22.13
N ARG A 354 -33.73 28.73 22.95
CA ARG A 354 -33.76 28.50 24.40
C ARG A 354 -34.49 29.67 25.05
N ASN A 355 -35.70 29.40 25.52
CA ASN A 355 -36.39 30.28 26.48
C ASN A 355 -35.72 30.14 27.85
N ARG A 356 -35.28 31.28 28.39
CA ARG A 356 -35.06 31.45 29.82
C ARG A 356 -36.40 31.92 30.41
N SER A 357 -36.92 31.21 31.42
CA SER A 357 -37.89 31.71 32.35
C SER A 357 -37.32 31.60 33.76
N ASN A 358 -37.36 32.71 34.47
CA ASN A 358 -37.04 32.89 35.86
C ASN A 358 -38.01 32.11 36.76
N GLY A 359 -37.52 31.64 37.89
CA GLY A 359 -38.25 31.09 39.03
C GLY A 359 -37.28 30.56 40.06
#